data_a9e4686f2d97886e46f7b0055cd318b1
#
_entry.id   a9e4686f2d97886e46f7b0055cd318b1
#
_cell.length_a   1.000
_cell.length_b   1.000
_cell.length_c   1.000
_cell.angle_alpha   90.00
_cell.angle_beta   90.00
_cell.angle_gamma   90.00
#
_symmetry.space_group_name_H-M   'P 1'
#
loop_
_entity.id
_entity.type
_entity.pdbx_description
1 polymer ?
#
loop_
_entity_poly.entity_id
_entity_poly.type
_entity_poly.pdbx_seq_one_letter_code
_entity_poly.pdbx_strand_id
1 'polypeptide(L)'
;MALLLFGLWVLLSGGLSLEICVIGAAVTAALYALSCRVLGYSPAKDLRALKKVGGAVLFLLYLVWEMLTAGFAVMRLIYSRGREMEPRVIWFKTDLTGDSARAALANAITLTAGTLTVSQEGGQLCVHALDASLAEGLDHGAFEKKLLKLERDV
;
A
#
# COMPACT_ATOMS: atom_id res chain seq x y z
N MET A 1 -14.95 9.47 -2.10
CA MET A 1 -14.68 9.40 -0.64
C MET A 1 -15.95 9.18 0.16
N ALA A 2 -16.97 10.05 0.05
CA ALA A 2 -18.23 9.88 0.81
C ALA A 2 -18.88 8.50 0.61
N LEU A 3 -19.00 8.02 -0.62
CA LEU A 3 -19.56 6.70 -0.90
C LEU A 3 -18.74 5.54 -0.28
N LEU A 4 -17.43 5.65 -0.24
CA LEU A 4 -16.56 4.67 0.40
C LEU A 4 -16.75 4.66 1.93
N LEU A 5 -16.83 5.84 2.55
CA LEU A 5 -17.10 5.98 3.98
C LEU A 5 -18.47 5.41 4.35
N PHE A 6 -19.48 5.70 3.53
CA PHE A 6 -20.82 5.16 3.73
C PHE A 6 -20.86 3.64 3.53
N GLY A 7 -20.20 3.12 2.50
CA GLY A 7 -20.09 1.68 2.26
C GLY A 7 -19.37 0.97 3.41
N LEU A 8 -18.28 1.57 3.93
CA LEU A 8 -17.57 1.05 5.10
C LEU A 8 -18.46 1.06 6.36
N TRP A 9 -19.23 2.14 6.57
CA TRP A 9 -20.20 2.21 7.67
C TRP A 9 -21.21 1.06 7.62
N VAL A 10 -21.82 0.85 6.45
CA VAL A 10 -22.81 -0.22 6.26
C VAL A 10 -22.18 -1.60 6.48
N LEU A 11 -20.95 -1.81 5.96
CA LEU A 11 -20.22 -3.07 6.14
C LEU A 11 -19.95 -3.37 7.62
N LEU A 12 -19.50 -2.35 8.39
CA LEU A 12 -19.18 -2.50 9.81
C LEU A 12 -20.45 -2.64 10.69
N SER A 13 -21.57 -2.08 10.25
CA SER A 13 -22.84 -2.16 10.98
C SER A 13 -23.49 -3.54 10.92
N GLY A 14 -23.04 -4.44 10.03
CA GLY A 14 -23.52 -5.82 9.94
C GLY A 14 -24.96 -5.98 9.46
N GLY A 15 -25.63 -4.91 8.98
CA GLY A 15 -27.00 -4.96 8.48
C GLY A 15 -27.43 -3.68 7.79
N LEU A 16 -28.54 -3.77 7.05
CA LEU A 16 -29.18 -2.66 6.38
C LEU A 16 -30.53 -2.38 7.09
N SER A 17 -30.54 -1.40 7.98
CA SER A 17 -31.78 -0.84 8.52
C SER A 17 -31.89 0.65 8.14
N LEU A 18 -33.09 1.18 8.13
CA LEU A 18 -33.33 2.60 7.84
C LEU A 18 -32.55 3.50 8.81
N GLU A 19 -32.50 3.11 10.09
CA GLU A 19 -31.77 3.83 11.13
C GLU A 19 -30.27 3.85 10.86
N ILE A 20 -29.67 2.72 10.51
CA ILE A 20 -28.24 2.60 10.16
C ILE A 20 -27.91 3.47 8.94
N CYS A 21 -28.79 3.49 7.93
CA CYS A 21 -28.59 4.31 6.73
C CYS A 21 -28.67 5.80 7.04
N VAL A 22 -29.61 6.24 7.85
CA VAL A 22 -29.79 7.65 8.21
C VAL A 22 -28.62 8.14 9.06
N ILE A 23 -28.24 7.39 10.10
CA ILE A 23 -27.11 7.71 10.96
C ILE A 23 -25.81 7.69 10.15
N GLY A 24 -25.63 6.66 9.31
CA GLY A 24 -24.47 6.54 8.44
C GLY A 24 -24.33 7.69 7.45
N ALA A 25 -25.44 8.13 6.86
CA ALA A 25 -25.43 9.29 5.97
C ALA A 25 -25.05 10.59 6.72
N ALA A 26 -25.58 10.80 7.92
CA ALA A 26 -25.26 11.97 8.73
C ALA A 26 -23.78 11.98 9.16
N VAL A 27 -23.25 10.84 9.66
CA VAL A 27 -21.85 10.68 10.07
C VAL A 27 -20.93 10.86 8.85
N THR A 28 -21.25 10.25 7.73
CA THR A 28 -20.46 10.36 6.50
C THR A 28 -20.42 11.80 5.98
N ALA A 29 -21.56 12.51 6.00
CA ALA A 29 -21.63 13.90 5.60
C ALA A 29 -20.78 14.79 6.52
N ALA A 30 -20.86 14.59 7.84
CA ALA A 30 -20.05 15.33 8.82
C ALA A 30 -18.54 15.08 8.63
N LEU A 31 -18.11 13.82 8.47
CA LEU A 31 -16.73 13.45 8.22
C LEU A 31 -16.22 14.00 6.88
N TYR A 32 -17.05 13.97 5.84
CA TYR A 32 -16.70 14.52 4.54
C TYR A 32 -16.53 16.04 4.59
N ALA A 33 -17.48 16.75 5.25
CA ALA A 33 -17.37 18.19 5.45
C ALA A 33 -16.11 18.58 6.26
N LEU A 34 -15.80 17.82 7.31
CA LEU A 34 -14.58 18.01 8.10
C LEU A 34 -13.33 17.79 7.24
N SER A 35 -13.29 16.72 6.45
CA SER A 35 -12.18 16.42 5.54
C SER A 35 -11.97 17.51 4.50
N CYS A 36 -13.04 18.06 3.94
CA CYS A 36 -12.96 19.19 3.01
C CYS A 36 -12.40 20.44 3.69
N ARG A 37 -12.80 20.72 4.94
CA ARG A 37 -12.44 21.93 5.67
C ARG A 37 -11.03 21.91 6.26
N VAL A 38 -10.61 20.76 6.80
CA VAL A 38 -9.31 20.61 7.51
C VAL A 38 -8.21 20.13 6.58
N LEU A 39 -8.51 19.15 5.70
CA LEU A 39 -7.54 18.51 4.82
C LEU A 39 -7.50 19.10 3.41
N GLY A 40 -8.31 20.15 3.12
CA GLY A 40 -8.37 20.75 1.78
C GLY A 40 -8.82 19.77 0.70
N TYR A 41 -9.66 18.81 1.09
CA TYR A 41 -10.15 17.78 0.19
C TYR A 41 -11.15 18.41 -0.82
N SER A 42 -11.04 18.06 -2.10
CA SER A 42 -11.89 18.59 -3.17
C SER A 42 -12.66 17.48 -3.86
N PRO A 43 -13.96 17.68 -4.19
CA PRO A 43 -14.76 16.70 -4.94
C PRO A 43 -14.14 16.31 -6.29
N ALA A 44 -13.40 17.24 -6.92
CA ALA A 44 -12.67 16.95 -8.17
C ALA A 44 -11.54 15.92 -7.97
N LYS A 45 -10.94 15.86 -6.78
CA LYS A 45 -9.95 14.84 -6.42
C LYS A 45 -10.60 13.47 -6.23
N ASP A 46 -11.85 13.42 -5.78
CA ASP A 46 -12.64 12.18 -5.63
C ASP A 46 -12.86 11.46 -6.96
N LEU A 47 -13.19 12.22 -8.00
CA LEU A 47 -13.45 11.65 -9.32
C LEU A 47 -12.17 11.09 -9.96
N ARG A 48 -11.03 11.75 -9.71
CA ARG A 48 -9.71 11.24 -10.12
C ARG A 48 -9.31 10.00 -9.30
N ALA A 49 -9.56 10.02 -7.99
CA ALA A 49 -9.30 8.86 -7.13
C ALA A 49 -10.12 7.63 -7.57
N LEU A 50 -11.37 7.82 -8.02
CA LEU A 50 -12.22 6.74 -8.51
C LEU A 50 -11.63 6.05 -9.77
N LYS A 51 -11.02 6.82 -10.66
CA LYS A 51 -10.31 6.27 -11.85
C LYS A 51 -9.10 5.44 -11.45
N LYS A 52 -8.46 5.73 -10.32
CA LYS A 52 -7.30 4.98 -9.80
C LYS A 52 -7.68 3.72 -9.04
N VAL A 53 -8.95 3.56 -8.63
CA VAL A 53 -9.39 2.40 -7.83
C VAL A 53 -9.06 1.09 -8.54
N GLY A 54 -9.30 1.00 -9.85
CA GLY A 54 -8.96 -0.21 -10.62
C GLY A 54 -7.47 -0.56 -10.56
N GLY A 55 -6.60 0.44 -10.75
CA GLY A 55 -5.15 0.26 -10.64
C GLY A 55 -4.70 -0.06 -9.21
N ALA A 56 -5.31 0.58 -8.20
CA ALA A 56 -5.01 0.32 -6.80
C ALA A 56 -5.44 -1.11 -6.40
N VAL A 57 -6.58 -1.58 -6.87
CA VAL A 57 -7.03 -2.97 -6.64
C VAL A 57 -6.09 -3.97 -7.30
N LEU A 58 -5.67 -3.72 -8.54
CA LEU A 58 -4.69 -4.57 -9.22
C LEU A 58 -3.32 -4.57 -8.50
N PHE A 59 -2.90 -3.41 -7.98
CA PHE A 59 -1.69 -3.33 -7.16
C PHE A 59 -1.83 -4.14 -5.86
N LEU A 60 -2.97 -4.04 -5.19
CA LEU A 60 -3.25 -4.78 -3.96
C LEU A 60 -3.27 -6.29 -4.20
N LEU A 61 -3.90 -6.76 -5.26
CA LEU A 61 -3.90 -8.18 -5.64
C LEU A 61 -2.48 -8.68 -5.94
N TYR A 62 -1.69 -7.86 -6.64
CA TYR A 62 -0.29 -8.18 -6.89
C TYR A 62 0.51 -8.21 -5.58
N LEU A 63 0.29 -7.28 -4.66
CA LEU A 63 0.94 -7.25 -3.35
C LEU A 63 0.64 -8.53 -2.56
N VAL A 64 -0.63 -8.95 -2.52
CA VAL A 64 -1.01 -10.21 -1.84
C VAL A 64 -0.31 -11.41 -2.47
N TRP A 65 -0.22 -11.45 -3.79
CA TRP A 65 0.52 -12.52 -4.49
C TRP A 65 2.01 -12.54 -4.11
N GLU A 66 2.67 -11.36 -4.09
CA GLU A 66 4.06 -11.24 -3.66
C GLU A 66 4.27 -11.62 -2.18
N MET A 67 3.34 -11.23 -1.30
CA MET A 67 3.39 -11.63 0.10
C MET A 67 3.38 -13.17 0.25
N LEU A 68 2.54 -13.86 -0.51
CA LEU A 68 2.47 -15.32 -0.48
C LEU A 68 3.74 -15.96 -1.04
N THR A 69 4.23 -15.48 -2.18
CA THR A 69 5.46 -16.02 -2.81
C THR A 69 6.69 -15.77 -1.96
N ALA A 70 6.83 -14.57 -1.37
CA ALA A 70 7.90 -14.25 -0.43
C ALA A 70 7.82 -15.10 0.85
N GLY A 71 6.60 -15.33 1.37
CA GLY A 71 6.36 -16.22 2.50
C GLY A 71 6.86 -17.64 2.23
N PHE A 72 6.57 -18.18 1.05
CA PHE A 72 7.08 -19.50 0.64
C PHE A 72 8.60 -19.50 0.47
N ALA A 73 9.20 -18.44 -0.06
CA ALA A 73 10.63 -18.30 -0.21
C ALA A 73 11.34 -18.32 1.17
N VAL A 74 10.83 -17.53 2.12
CA VAL A 74 11.36 -17.51 3.50
C VAL A 74 11.16 -18.87 4.19
N MET A 75 10.00 -19.50 4.02
CA MET A 75 9.75 -20.83 4.57
C MET A 75 10.77 -21.86 4.02
N ARG A 76 11.02 -21.85 2.72
CA ARG A 76 12.04 -22.69 2.09
C ARG A 76 13.44 -22.39 2.63
N LEU A 77 13.76 -21.13 2.89
CA LEU A 77 15.05 -20.73 3.48
C LEU A 77 15.20 -21.31 4.90
N ILE A 78 14.17 -21.23 5.74
CA ILE A 78 14.17 -21.74 7.12
C ILE A 78 14.32 -23.28 7.15
N TYR A 79 13.63 -23.98 6.26
CA TYR A 79 13.67 -25.44 6.20
C TYR A 79 14.87 -26.01 5.42
N SER A 80 15.67 -25.16 4.74
CA SER A 80 16.89 -25.61 4.06
C SER A 80 17.99 -25.87 5.09
N ARG A 81 18.33 -27.12 5.30
CA ARG A 81 19.44 -27.53 6.21
C ARG A 81 20.77 -27.00 5.72
N GLY A 82 21.49 -26.26 6.58
CA GLY A 82 22.90 -25.90 6.38
C GLY A 82 23.17 -24.70 5.48
N ARG A 83 22.14 -23.94 5.09
CA ARG A 83 22.33 -22.64 4.43
C ARG A 83 22.46 -21.54 5.48
N GLU A 84 23.60 -20.89 5.51
CA GLU A 84 23.78 -19.68 6.31
C GLU A 84 22.97 -18.56 5.67
N MET A 85 22.20 -17.84 6.49
CA MET A 85 21.50 -16.62 6.06
C MET A 85 22.51 -15.49 5.97
N GLU A 86 22.43 -14.71 4.90
CA GLU A 86 23.24 -13.52 4.68
C GLU A 86 22.38 -12.24 4.77
N PRO A 87 22.12 -11.76 6.00
CA PRO A 87 21.35 -10.52 6.16
C PRO A 87 22.09 -9.35 5.52
N ARG A 88 21.34 -8.49 4.82
CA ARG A 88 21.89 -7.31 4.15
C ARG A 88 21.04 -6.07 4.38
N VAL A 89 21.73 -4.94 4.47
CA VAL A 89 21.08 -3.63 4.39
C VAL A 89 21.45 -3.03 3.05
N ILE A 90 20.44 -2.67 2.27
CA ILE A 90 20.60 -2.07 0.96
C ILE A 90 20.01 -0.67 0.93
N TRP A 91 20.66 0.20 0.16
CA TRP A 91 20.20 1.56 -0.10
C TRP A 91 19.93 1.67 -1.59
N PHE A 92 18.76 2.14 -1.96
CA PHE A 92 18.44 2.45 -3.34
C PHE A 92 17.57 3.69 -3.45
N LYS A 93 17.59 4.31 -4.61
CA LYS A 93 16.81 5.50 -4.91
C LYS A 93 15.60 5.13 -5.75
N THR A 94 14.42 5.62 -5.36
CA THR A 94 13.19 5.43 -6.12
C THR A 94 12.94 6.61 -7.05
N ASP A 95 12.37 6.31 -8.24
CA ASP A 95 11.92 7.30 -9.22
C ASP A 95 10.55 7.89 -8.90
N LEU A 96 9.87 7.39 -7.85
CA LEU A 96 8.59 7.92 -7.39
C LEU A 96 8.75 9.34 -6.86
N THR A 97 7.87 10.25 -7.29
CA THR A 97 7.90 11.66 -6.91
C THR A 97 6.95 11.98 -5.77
N GLY A 98 5.80 11.32 -5.71
CA GLY A 98 4.78 11.54 -4.69
C GLY A 98 5.07 10.85 -3.37
N ASP A 99 4.90 11.56 -2.25
CA ASP A 99 5.12 11.01 -0.91
C ASP A 99 4.21 9.82 -0.60
N SER A 100 2.97 9.86 -1.08
CA SER A 100 2.02 8.74 -0.94
C SER A 100 2.48 7.49 -1.69
N ALA A 101 3.06 7.67 -2.89
CA ALA A 101 3.56 6.55 -3.69
C ALA A 101 4.84 5.96 -3.05
N ARG A 102 5.73 6.81 -2.53
CA ARG A 102 6.91 6.37 -1.77
C ARG A 102 6.53 5.62 -0.50
N ALA A 103 5.56 6.13 0.26
CA ALA A 103 5.04 5.44 1.44
C ALA A 103 4.40 4.09 1.08
N ALA A 104 3.66 4.01 -0.03
CA ALA A 104 3.09 2.77 -0.52
C ALA A 104 4.18 1.76 -0.92
N LEU A 105 5.28 2.20 -1.54
CA LEU A 105 6.43 1.36 -1.86
C LEU A 105 7.10 0.82 -0.59
N ALA A 106 7.39 1.68 0.37
CA ALA A 106 8.01 1.30 1.64
C ALA A 106 7.15 0.28 2.41
N ASN A 107 5.83 0.50 2.46
CA ASN A 107 4.89 -0.42 3.06
C ASN A 107 4.80 -1.75 2.29
N ALA A 108 4.78 -1.74 0.97
CA ALA A 108 4.75 -2.94 0.15
C ALA A 108 5.99 -3.82 0.39
N ILE A 109 7.18 -3.21 0.45
CA ILE A 109 8.43 -3.91 0.79
C ILE A 109 8.37 -4.51 2.19
N THR A 110 7.85 -3.77 3.17
CA THR A 110 7.75 -4.25 4.56
C THR A 110 6.69 -5.34 4.74
N LEU A 111 5.63 -5.34 3.94
CA LEU A 111 4.59 -6.38 3.97
C LEU A 111 5.04 -7.69 3.32
N THR A 112 6.06 -7.67 2.47
CA THR A 112 6.64 -8.90 1.92
C THR A 112 7.57 -9.57 2.92
N ALA A 113 7.41 -10.87 3.10
CA ALA A 113 8.18 -11.62 4.09
C ALA A 113 9.70 -11.57 3.79
N GLY A 114 10.48 -11.28 4.82
CA GLY A 114 11.94 -11.25 4.73
C GLY A 114 12.56 -9.91 4.35
N THR A 115 11.76 -8.86 4.19
CA THR A 115 12.23 -7.49 3.94
C THR A 115 11.56 -6.48 4.88
N LEU A 116 12.31 -5.45 5.28
CA LEU A 116 11.84 -4.39 6.16
C LEU A 116 12.43 -3.06 5.72
N THR A 117 11.59 -2.09 5.45
CA THR A 117 12.04 -0.71 5.22
C THR A 117 12.39 -0.05 6.55
N VAL A 118 13.67 0.30 6.71
CA VAL A 118 14.23 0.90 7.94
C VAL A 118 14.06 2.42 7.94
N SER A 119 14.33 3.06 6.80
CA SER A 119 14.15 4.52 6.65
C SER A 119 13.80 4.88 5.21
N GLN A 120 13.16 6.03 5.07
CA GLN A 120 12.82 6.64 3.79
C GLN A 120 13.05 8.15 3.90
N GLU A 121 14.04 8.67 3.18
CA GLU A 121 14.39 10.08 3.17
C GLU A 121 14.77 10.56 1.76
N GLY A 122 14.20 11.68 1.32
CA GLY A 122 14.57 12.31 0.07
C GLY A 122 14.47 11.45 -1.19
N GLY A 123 13.62 10.41 -1.17
CA GLY A 123 13.49 9.44 -2.26
C GLY A 123 14.52 8.29 -2.20
N GLN A 124 15.33 8.21 -1.14
CA GLN A 124 16.16 7.04 -0.85
C GLN A 124 15.46 6.15 0.17
N LEU A 125 15.50 4.84 -0.07
CA LEU A 125 15.01 3.83 0.85
C LEU A 125 16.18 3.01 1.39
N CYS A 126 16.16 2.81 2.70
CA CYS A 126 17.02 1.86 3.38
C CYS A 126 16.20 0.64 3.71
N VAL A 127 16.58 -0.52 3.19
CA VAL A 127 15.85 -1.77 3.38
C VAL A 127 16.78 -2.82 3.97
N HIS A 128 16.33 -3.45 5.05
CA HIS A 128 16.95 -4.63 5.61
C HIS A 128 16.30 -5.87 4.99
N ALA A 129 17.11 -6.74 4.42
CA ALA A 129 16.69 -8.04 3.89
C ALA A 129 17.28 -9.16 4.75
N LEU A 130 16.46 -10.16 5.05
CA LEU A 130 16.84 -11.34 5.83
C LEU A 130 17.92 -12.19 5.15
N ASP A 131 17.93 -12.17 3.82
CA ASP A 131 18.89 -12.89 2.98
C ASP A 131 19.17 -12.11 1.71
N ALA A 132 20.38 -12.23 1.16
CA ALA A 132 20.78 -11.54 -0.07
C ALA A 132 19.84 -11.83 -1.25
N SER A 133 19.32 -13.06 -1.34
CA SER A 133 18.38 -13.45 -2.40
C SER A 133 17.04 -12.71 -2.35
N LEU A 134 16.63 -12.22 -1.18
CA LEU A 134 15.41 -11.44 -1.00
C LEU A 134 15.64 -9.95 -1.27
N ALA A 135 16.89 -9.51 -1.30
CA ALA A 135 17.28 -8.16 -1.67
C ALA A 135 17.34 -7.97 -3.19
N GLU A 136 17.53 -9.04 -3.93
CA GLU A 136 17.60 -9.01 -5.39
C GLU A 136 16.27 -8.54 -6.00
N GLY A 137 16.31 -7.53 -6.86
CA GLY A 137 15.13 -7.01 -7.56
C GLY A 137 14.28 -6.00 -6.78
N LEU A 138 14.71 -5.54 -5.60
CA LEU A 138 14.05 -4.44 -4.89
C LEU A 138 14.30 -3.10 -5.58
N ASP A 139 15.51 -2.89 -6.10
CA ASP A 139 15.87 -1.71 -6.88
C ASP A 139 15.16 -1.75 -8.24
N HIS A 140 14.41 -0.70 -8.57
CA HIS A 140 13.55 -0.62 -9.76
C HIS A 140 12.62 -1.84 -9.97
N GLY A 141 12.19 -2.44 -8.89
CA GLY A 141 11.40 -3.65 -8.85
C GLY A 141 9.99 -3.52 -9.42
N ALA A 142 9.26 -4.62 -9.41
CA ALA A 142 7.91 -4.68 -9.95
C ALA A 142 6.91 -3.79 -9.16
N PHE A 143 7.11 -3.61 -7.85
CA PHE A 143 6.32 -2.70 -7.03
C PHE A 143 6.46 -1.25 -7.50
N GLU A 144 7.69 -0.78 -7.69
CA GLU A 144 7.98 0.56 -8.14
C GLU A 144 7.39 0.84 -9.52
N LYS A 145 7.58 -0.08 -10.48
CA LYS A 145 7.01 0.04 -11.84
C LYS A 145 5.49 0.14 -11.84
N LYS A 146 4.81 -0.61 -10.99
CA LYS A 146 3.35 -0.54 -10.86
C LYS A 146 2.88 0.77 -10.22
N LEU A 147 3.60 1.25 -9.21
CA LEU A 147 3.31 2.52 -8.54
C LEU A 147 3.60 3.72 -9.46
N LEU A 148 4.70 3.68 -10.25
CA LEU A 148 4.98 4.69 -11.27
C LEU A 148 3.86 4.79 -12.31
N LYS A 149 3.30 3.66 -12.73
CA LYS A 149 2.15 3.67 -13.64
C LYS A 149 0.95 4.34 -12.98
N LEU A 150 0.63 4.00 -11.72
CA LEU A 150 -0.44 4.62 -10.96
C LEU A 150 -0.24 6.13 -10.72
N GLU A 151 1.01 6.57 -10.60
CA GLU A 151 1.38 7.96 -10.42
C GLU A 151 1.24 8.75 -11.73
N ARG A 152 1.62 8.16 -12.88
CA ARG A 152 1.54 8.81 -14.22
C ARG A 152 0.12 8.94 -14.74
N ASP A 153 -0.78 8.06 -14.35
CA ASP A 153 -2.20 8.10 -14.74
C ASP A 153 -2.98 9.25 -14.02
N VAL A 154 -2.27 10.25 -13.50
CA VAL A 154 -2.75 11.46 -12.81
C VAL A 154 -2.57 12.69 -13.68
#